data_098b1a9e444132d98fe7ea90c9fe2b4b
#
_entry.id   098b1a9e444132d98fe7ea90c9fe2b4b
#
_cell.length_a   1.000
_cell.length_b   1.000
_cell.length_c   1.000
_cell.angle_alpha   90.00
_cell.angle_beta   90.00
_cell.angle_gamma   90.00
#
_symmetry.space_group_name_H-M   'P 1'
#
loop_
_entity.id
_entity.type
_entity.pdbx_description
1 polymer ?
#
loop_
_entity_poly.entity_id
_entity_poly.type
_entity_poly.pdbx_seq_one_letter_code
_entity_poly.pdbx_strand_id
1 'polypeptide(L)'
;MTGDKKINFGWVIVAYGVLCMLVLHYGTIGSQAIFLLPITKDLGVSTTTLTLASTYSTIVSFVVTPIAGKLMNDKSLKKLLFMGVLGTGATMVAQSYVTSVYAYYAVILVRTVFNPFALMMPFATLAARWFPKESRSFATSIIFVGISLGGVLLSNPLTAAIEMFGWRVTYRCYGFVAMLLVSPLALIFVRDY
;
A
#
# COMPACT_ATOMS: atom_id res chain seq x y z
N MET A 1 -7.81 -6.55 -29.47
CA MET A 1 -6.69 -5.57 -29.46
C MET A 1 -5.48 -6.23 -30.11
N THR A 2 -4.86 -5.60 -31.10
CA THR A 2 -3.59 -6.05 -31.70
C THR A 2 -2.51 -6.10 -30.64
N GLY A 3 -1.56 -7.06 -30.73
CA GLY A 3 -0.54 -7.32 -29.69
C GLY A 3 0.21 -6.07 -29.22
N ASP A 4 0.57 -5.15 -30.13
CA ASP A 4 1.30 -3.92 -29.82
C ASP A 4 0.49 -2.94 -28.95
N LYS A 5 -0.81 -2.79 -29.18
CA LYS A 5 -1.68 -1.95 -28.34
C LYS A 5 -1.84 -2.52 -26.93
N LYS A 6 -1.75 -3.84 -26.78
CA LYS A 6 -1.83 -4.53 -25.48
C LYS A 6 -0.58 -4.25 -24.66
N ILE A 7 0.60 -4.39 -25.27
CA ILE A 7 1.87 -4.12 -24.59
C ILE A 7 1.98 -2.66 -24.18
N ASN A 8 1.59 -1.73 -25.06
CA ASN A 8 1.60 -0.30 -24.75
C ASN A 8 0.71 0.05 -23.55
N PHE A 9 -0.47 -0.56 -23.42
CA PHE A 9 -1.32 -0.35 -22.26
C PHE A 9 -0.78 -1.03 -20.99
N GLY A 10 -0.07 -2.15 -21.12
CA GLY A 10 0.63 -2.80 -20.02
C GLY A 10 1.62 -1.85 -19.30
N TRP A 11 2.32 -0.99 -20.06
CA TRP A 11 3.23 0.00 -19.46
C TRP A 11 2.53 1.09 -18.65
N VAL A 12 1.29 1.44 -18.99
CA VAL A 12 0.47 2.35 -18.18
C VAL A 12 0.16 1.71 -16.83
N ILE A 13 -0.12 0.40 -16.81
CA ILE A 13 -0.33 -0.37 -15.57
C ILE A 13 0.96 -0.42 -14.74
N VAL A 14 2.12 -0.58 -15.39
CA VAL A 14 3.42 -0.55 -14.71
C VAL A 14 3.66 0.81 -14.06
N ALA A 15 3.44 1.92 -14.76
CA ALA A 15 3.59 3.27 -14.22
C ALA A 15 2.66 3.49 -13.00
N TYR A 16 1.41 3.06 -13.09
CA TYR A 16 0.49 3.10 -11.95
C TYR A 16 0.97 2.21 -10.79
N GLY A 17 1.51 1.02 -11.09
CA GLY A 17 2.11 0.13 -10.10
C GLY A 17 3.30 0.77 -9.36
N VAL A 18 4.20 1.45 -10.09
CA VAL A 18 5.29 2.23 -9.48
C VAL A 18 4.75 3.28 -8.53
N LEU A 19 3.71 4.03 -8.94
CA LEU A 19 3.07 5.04 -8.08
C LEU A 19 2.47 4.41 -6.81
N CYS A 20 1.78 3.28 -6.94
CA CYS A 20 1.24 2.56 -5.79
C CYS A 20 2.34 2.07 -4.83
N MET A 21 3.43 1.52 -5.36
CA MET A 21 4.55 1.08 -4.54
C MET A 21 5.24 2.27 -3.85
N LEU A 22 5.43 3.37 -4.57
CA LEU A 22 6.02 4.58 -4.04
C LEU A 22 5.15 5.17 -2.93
N VAL A 23 3.85 5.33 -3.14
CA VAL A 23 2.97 5.96 -2.16
C VAL A 23 2.51 4.97 -1.10
N LEU A 24 1.82 3.89 -1.49
CA LEU A 24 1.14 3.01 -0.52
C LEU A 24 2.11 2.12 0.24
N HIS A 25 3.05 1.46 -0.46
CA HIS A 25 3.98 0.56 0.21
C HIS A 25 4.89 1.33 1.16
N TYR A 26 5.43 2.48 0.70
CA TYR A 26 6.25 3.31 1.56
C TYR A 26 5.45 3.86 2.74
N GLY A 27 4.27 4.41 2.51
CA GLY A 27 3.42 4.98 3.56
C GLY A 27 2.95 3.96 4.61
N THR A 28 2.82 2.68 4.26
CA THR A 28 2.34 1.64 5.18
C THR A 28 3.44 0.84 5.84
N ILE A 29 4.52 0.56 5.14
CA ILE A 29 5.60 -0.33 5.59
C ILE A 29 6.93 0.45 5.70
N GLY A 30 7.33 1.15 4.64
CA GLY A 30 8.63 1.81 4.58
C GLY A 30 8.81 2.95 5.58
N SER A 31 7.74 3.69 5.87
CA SER A 31 7.77 4.83 6.79
C SER A 31 7.59 4.46 8.27
N GLN A 32 7.39 3.18 8.60
CA GLN A 32 7.13 2.75 9.99
C GLN A 32 8.18 3.25 10.98
N ALA A 33 9.46 3.21 10.60
CA ALA A 33 10.55 3.66 11.46
C ALA A 33 10.45 5.15 11.80
N ILE A 34 10.05 5.99 10.83
CA ILE A 34 9.91 7.45 11.00
C ILE A 34 8.76 7.77 11.96
N PHE A 35 7.65 7.05 11.85
CA PHE A 35 6.47 7.26 12.70
C PHE A 35 6.58 6.61 14.09
N LEU A 36 7.46 5.62 14.27
CA LEU A 36 7.54 4.81 15.49
C LEU A 36 7.79 5.67 16.72
N LEU A 37 8.82 6.52 16.71
CA LEU A 37 9.18 7.36 17.84
C LEU A 37 8.13 8.43 18.20
N PRO A 38 7.56 9.18 17.23
CA PRO A 38 6.48 10.10 17.53
C PRO A 38 5.25 9.43 18.15
N ILE A 39 4.86 8.25 17.64
CA ILE A 39 3.68 7.52 18.15
C ILE A 39 3.94 6.96 19.55
N THR A 40 5.14 6.39 19.81
CA THR A 40 5.48 5.86 21.13
C THR A 40 5.47 6.94 22.21
N LYS A 41 6.01 8.13 21.89
CA LYS A 41 5.99 9.29 22.80
C LYS A 41 4.56 9.76 23.08
N ASP A 42 3.72 9.82 22.06
CA ASP A 42 2.36 10.33 22.19
C ASP A 42 1.43 9.36 22.94
N LEU A 43 1.59 8.06 22.72
CA LEU A 43 0.82 7.02 23.42
C LEU A 43 1.42 6.61 24.78
N GLY A 44 2.61 7.10 25.13
CA GLY A 44 3.29 6.77 26.39
C GLY A 44 3.68 5.29 26.53
N VAL A 45 4.04 4.63 25.42
CA VAL A 45 4.34 3.20 25.38
C VAL A 45 5.74 2.93 24.82
N SER A 46 6.26 1.71 25.04
CA SER A 46 7.54 1.31 24.49
C SER A 46 7.49 1.04 22.99
N THR A 47 8.61 1.20 22.31
CA THR A 47 8.76 0.82 20.89
C THR A 47 8.45 -0.66 20.68
N THR A 48 8.86 -1.52 21.63
CA THR A 48 8.56 -2.96 21.61
C THR A 48 7.06 -3.21 21.57
N THR A 49 6.27 -2.49 22.38
CA THR A 49 4.80 -2.62 22.39
C THR A 49 4.21 -2.29 21.03
N LEU A 50 4.65 -1.23 20.36
CA LEU A 50 4.12 -0.90 19.02
C LEU A 50 4.58 -1.87 17.94
N THR A 51 5.82 -2.36 18.00
CA THR A 51 6.34 -3.33 17.01
C THR A 51 5.67 -4.70 17.12
N LEU A 52 5.10 -5.08 18.26
CA LEU A 52 4.25 -6.28 18.38
C LEU A 52 3.05 -6.25 17.42
N ALA A 53 2.53 -5.08 17.06
CA ALA A 53 1.49 -4.98 16.03
C ALA A 53 1.93 -5.59 14.70
N SER A 54 3.19 -5.43 14.32
CA SER A 54 3.75 -6.03 13.09
C SER A 54 3.81 -7.56 13.18
N THR A 55 4.10 -8.11 14.36
CA THR A 55 4.08 -9.55 14.59
C THR A 55 2.66 -10.11 14.43
N TYR A 56 1.67 -9.49 15.06
CA TYR A 56 0.27 -9.89 14.89
C TYR A 56 -0.21 -9.75 13.44
N SER A 57 0.19 -8.67 12.77
CA SER A 57 -0.11 -8.47 11.34
C SER A 57 0.47 -9.59 10.48
N THR A 58 1.68 -10.04 10.76
CA THR A 58 2.30 -11.15 10.05
C THR A 58 1.49 -12.45 10.22
N ILE A 59 1.06 -12.76 11.43
CA ILE A 59 0.22 -13.95 11.70
C ILE A 59 -1.09 -13.86 10.92
N VAL A 60 -1.77 -12.71 10.94
CA VAL A 60 -3.02 -12.50 10.18
C VAL A 60 -2.77 -12.59 8.68
N SER A 61 -1.63 -12.09 8.18
CA SER A 61 -1.27 -12.17 6.76
C SER A 61 -1.16 -13.60 6.25
N PHE A 62 -0.73 -14.57 7.06
CA PHE A 62 -0.69 -15.98 6.66
C PHE A 62 -2.06 -16.53 6.29
N VAL A 63 -3.11 -16.02 6.91
CA VAL A 63 -4.50 -16.43 6.60
C VAL A 63 -5.08 -15.58 5.47
N VAL A 64 -4.87 -14.28 5.51
CA VAL A 64 -5.48 -13.34 4.56
C VAL A 64 -4.88 -13.45 3.16
N THR A 65 -3.56 -13.66 3.04
CA THR A 65 -2.88 -13.68 1.74
C THR A 65 -3.36 -14.80 0.80
N PRO A 66 -3.52 -16.06 1.23
CA PRO A 66 -4.08 -17.11 0.37
C PRO A 66 -5.53 -16.83 -0.07
N ILE A 67 -6.34 -16.26 0.84
CA ILE A 67 -7.73 -15.87 0.52
C ILE A 67 -7.73 -14.75 -0.53
N ALA A 68 -6.89 -13.75 -0.36
CA ALA A 68 -6.74 -12.67 -1.32
C ALA A 68 -6.32 -13.20 -2.70
N GLY A 69 -5.37 -14.14 -2.76
CA GLY A 69 -4.95 -14.77 -4.00
C GLY A 69 -6.10 -15.48 -4.73
N LYS A 70 -6.92 -16.24 -4.01
CA LYS A 70 -8.11 -16.87 -4.58
C LYS A 70 -9.10 -15.84 -5.11
N LEU A 71 -9.41 -14.80 -4.32
CA LEU A 71 -10.33 -13.74 -4.73
C LEU A 71 -9.86 -12.99 -5.97
N MET A 72 -8.55 -12.78 -6.15
CA MET A 72 -7.99 -12.14 -7.34
C MET A 72 -8.11 -12.97 -8.61
N ASN A 73 -8.20 -14.28 -8.48
CA ASN A 73 -8.46 -15.17 -9.62
C ASN A 73 -9.94 -15.20 -10.00
N ASP A 74 -10.82 -15.16 -9.01
CA ASP A 74 -12.26 -15.37 -9.20
C ASP A 74 -13.04 -14.08 -9.49
N LYS A 75 -12.48 -12.92 -9.11
CA LYS A 75 -13.17 -11.62 -9.18
C LYS A 75 -12.39 -10.58 -10.00
N SER A 76 -13.07 -9.48 -10.30
CA SER A 76 -12.49 -8.31 -10.96
C SER A 76 -11.30 -7.75 -10.15
N LEU A 77 -10.11 -7.86 -10.72
CA LEU A 77 -8.89 -7.38 -10.10
C LEU A 77 -8.89 -5.86 -9.93
N LYS A 78 -9.52 -5.15 -10.88
CA LYS A 78 -9.73 -3.70 -10.84
C LYS A 78 -10.51 -3.28 -9.58
N LYS A 79 -11.64 -3.96 -9.29
CA LYS A 79 -12.47 -3.65 -8.12
C LYS A 79 -11.74 -3.99 -6.81
N LEU A 80 -11.05 -5.13 -6.77
CA LEU A 80 -10.28 -5.54 -5.60
C LEU A 80 -9.14 -4.58 -5.30
N LEU A 81 -8.41 -4.14 -6.33
CA LEU A 81 -7.34 -3.16 -6.18
C LEU A 81 -7.88 -1.81 -5.70
N PHE A 82 -8.99 -1.32 -6.29
CA PHE A 82 -9.63 -0.10 -5.84
C PHE A 82 -10.02 -0.16 -4.36
N MET A 83 -10.70 -1.25 -3.93
CA MET A 83 -11.09 -1.46 -2.53
C MET A 83 -9.86 -1.59 -1.62
N GLY A 84 -8.82 -2.28 -2.06
CA GLY A 84 -7.57 -2.42 -1.33
C GLY A 84 -6.90 -1.08 -1.07
N VAL A 85 -6.73 -0.26 -2.11
CA VAL A 85 -6.13 1.08 -2.01
C VAL A 85 -6.96 2.00 -1.12
N LEU A 86 -8.28 2.01 -1.35
CA LEU A 86 -9.21 2.81 -0.56
C LEU A 86 -9.19 2.40 0.92
N GLY A 87 -9.27 1.10 1.19
CA GLY A 87 -9.23 0.56 2.56
C GLY A 87 -7.89 0.83 3.26
N THR A 88 -6.77 0.67 2.55
CA THR A 88 -5.44 1.00 3.08
C THR A 88 -5.35 2.49 3.42
N GLY A 89 -5.77 3.38 2.55
CA GLY A 89 -5.82 4.82 2.81
C GLY A 89 -6.74 5.18 3.98
N ALA A 90 -7.93 4.58 4.05
CA ALA A 90 -8.87 4.78 5.14
C ALA A 90 -8.29 4.35 6.50
N THR A 91 -7.55 3.24 6.55
CA THR A 91 -6.87 2.81 7.78
C THR A 91 -5.72 3.75 8.17
N MET A 92 -5.06 4.41 7.23
CA MET A 92 -4.06 5.45 7.54
C MET A 92 -4.74 6.68 8.16
N VAL A 93 -5.88 7.12 7.63
CA VAL A 93 -6.68 8.19 8.24
C VAL A 93 -7.15 7.76 9.63
N ALA A 94 -7.69 6.55 9.80
CA ALA A 94 -8.12 6.02 11.09
C ALA A 94 -6.97 5.97 12.11
N GLN A 95 -5.76 5.63 11.69
CA GLN A 95 -4.58 5.62 12.56
C GLN A 95 -4.25 7.01 13.12
N SER A 96 -4.57 8.09 12.42
CA SER A 96 -4.37 9.46 12.93
C SER A 96 -5.23 9.81 14.14
N TYR A 97 -6.31 9.06 14.39
CA TYR A 97 -7.23 9.26 15.52
C TYR A 97 -7.00 8.31 16.70
N VAL A 98 -6.01 7.43 16.59
CA VAL A 98 -5.71 6.46 17.64
C VAL A 98 -5.22 7.15 18.91
N THR A 99 -5.82 6.77 20.05
CA THR A 99 -5.50 7.30 21.38
C THR A 99 -5.05 6.21 22.35
N SER A 100 -5.08 4.94 21.93
CA SER A 100 -4.67 3.81 22.77
C SER A 100 -3.94 2.74 21.95
N VAL A 101 -3.14 1.93 22.62
CA VAL A 101 -2.42 0.80 22.01
C VAL A 101 -3.36 -0.22 21.36
N TYR A 102 -4.48 -0.49 22.02
CA TYR A 102 -5.47 -1.44 21.48
C TYR A 102 -6.11 -0.94 20.19
N ALA A 103 -6.44 0.35 20.13
CA ALA A 103 -6.95 0.98 18.91
C ALA A 103 -5.90 0.98 17.81
N TYR A 104 -4.63 1.21 18.15
CA TYR A 104 -3.51 1.10 17.21
C TYR A 104 -3.41 -0.31 16.61
N TYR A 105 -3.46 -1.35 17.45
CA TYR A 105 -3.44 -2.74 16.98
C TYR A 105 -4.63 -3.07 16.10
N ALA A 106 -5.83 -2.67 16.50
CA ALA A 106 -7.04 -2.89 15.71
C ALA A 106 -6.92 -2.29 14.30
N VAL A 107 -6.46 -1.04 14.19
CA VAL A 107 -6.26 -0.37 12.89
C VAL A 107 -5.21 -1.08 12.03
N ILE A 108 -4.09 -1.51 12.62
CA ILE A 108 -3.04 -2.24 11.91
C ILE A 108 -3.57 -3.59 11.41
N LEU A 109 -4.32 -4.33 12.22
CA LEU A 109 -4.92 -5.60 11.82
C LEU A 109 -5.94 -5.44 10.69
N VAL A 110 -6.79 -4.42 10.75
CA VAL A 110 -7.71 -4.08 9.64
C VAL A 110 -6.94 -3.73 8.38
N ARG A 111 -5.87 -2.94 8.48
CA ARG A 111 -4.98 -2.64 7.34
C ARG A 111 -4.39 -3.89 6.71
N THR A 112 -4.03 -4.88 7.52
CA THR A 112 -3.47 -6.15 7.06
C THR A 112 -4.43 -6.91 6.13
N VAL A 113 -5.74 -6.74 6.30
CA VAL A 113 -6.74 -7.33 5.40
C VAL A 113 -6.74 -6.65 4.03
N PHE A 114 -6.51 -5.34 3.96
CA PHE A 114 -6.51 -4.59 2.69
C PHE A 114 -5.18 -4.63 1.94
N ASN A 115 -4.06 -4.75 2.65
CA ASN A 115 -2.71 -4.72 2.06
C ASN A 115 -2.48 -5.71 0.90
N PRO A 116 -2.91 -6.98 0.96
CA PRO A 116 -2.73 -7.92 -0.15
C PRO A 116 -3.42 -7.45 -1.45
N PHE A 117 -4.50 -6.68 -1.35
CA PHE A 117 -5.24 -6.15 -2.49
C PHE A 117 -4.68 -4.82 -3.02
N ALA A 118 -3.83 -4.14 -2.27
CA ALA A 118 -3.30 -2.81 -2.61
C ALA A 118 -1.82 -2.81 -3.00
N LEU A 119 -1.03 -3.79 -2.51
CA LEU A 119 0.42 -3.77 -2.62
C LEU A 119 0.92 -4.71 -3.74
N MET A 120 1.90 -5.55 -3.46
CA MET A 120 2.66 -6.32 -4.46
C MET A 120 1.81 -7.31 -5.27
N MET A 121 0.84 -7.97 -4.63
CA MET A 121 0.15 -9.13 -5.20
C MET A 121 -0.70 -8.81 -6.44
N PRO A 122 -1.56 -7.76 -6.44
CA PRO A 122 -2.33 -7.41 -7.63
C PRO A 122 -1.45 -7.00 -8.82
N PHE A 123 -0.32 -6.36 -8.56
CA PHE A 123 0.58 -5.92 -9.63
C PHE A 123 1.37 -7.08 -10.26
N ALA A 124 1.79 -8.08 -9.48
CA ALA A 124 2.34 -9.31 -10.01
C ALA A 124 1.32 -10.06 -10.88
N THR A 125 0.05 -10.10 -10.44
CA THR A 125 -1.05 -10.70 -11.21
C THR A 125 -1.36 -9.92 -12.49
N LEU A 126 -1.36 -8.59 -12.43
CA LEU A 126 -1.53 -7.73 -13.63
C LEU A 126 -0.38 -7.92 -14.61
N ALA A 127 0.86 -7.94 -14.15
CA ALA A 127 2.01 -8.21 -15.00
C ALA A 127 1.89 -9.58 -15.69
N ALA A 128 1.42 -10.60 -14.97
CA ALA A 128 1.19 -11.93 -15.54
C ALA A 128 0.09 -11.97 -16.60
N ARG A 129 -0.93 -11.10 -16.51
CA ARG A 129 -2.03 -11.03 -17.48
C ARG A 129 -1.71 -10.18 -18.72
N TRP A 130 -0.92 -9.13 -18.58
CA TRP A 130 -0.67 -8.14 -19.62
C TRP A 130 0.63 -8.34 -20.39
N PHE A 131 1.62 -9.02 -19.80
CA PHE A 131 2.92 -9.22 -20.42
C PHE A 131 3.16 -10.70 -20.79
N PRO A 132 3.86 -10.97 -21.93
CA PRO A 132 4.33 -12.31 -22.28
C PRO A 132 5.33 -12.83 -21.22
N LYS A 133 5.51 -14.16 -21.16
CA LYS A 133 6.32 -14.82 -20.12
C LYS A 133 7.73 -14.22 -19.95
N GLU A 134 8.34 -13.84 -21.08
CA GLU A 134 9.71 -13.35 -21.17
C GLU A 134 9.89 -11.97 -20.50
N SER A 135 8.86 -11.13 -20.52
CA SER A 135 8.92 -9.74 -20.00
C SER A 135 8.18 -9.51 -18.69
N ARG A 136 7.47 -10.52 -18.15
CA ARG A 136 6.72 -10.40 -16.88
C ARG A 136 7.60 -10.01 -15.70
N SER A 137 8.73 -10.70 -15.56
CA SER A 137 9.68 -10.45 -14.47
C SER A 137 10.25 -9.04 -14.55
N PHE A 138 10.60 -8.60 -15.75
CA PHE A 138 11.09 -7.25 -15.97
C PHE A 138 10.05 -6.17 -15.62
N ALA A 139 8.80 -6.32 -16.09
CA ALA A 139 7.71 -5.40 -15.76
C ALA A 139 7.45 -5.35 -14.25
N THR A 140 7.44 -6.51 -13.58
CA THR A 140 7.25 -6.60 -12.13
C THR A 140 8.41 -5.95 -11.36
N SER A 141 9.64 -6.12 -11.81
CA SER A 141 10.82 -5.49 -11.20
C SER A 141 10.75 -3.96 -11.28
N ILE A 142 10.31 -3.41 -12.41
CA ILE A 142 10.11 -1.96 -12.56
C ILE A 142 9.05 -1.46 -11.56
N ILE A 143 7.93 -2.17 -11.40
CA ILE A 143 6.91 -1.79 -10.42
C ILE A 143 7.52 -1.71 -9.01
N PHE A 144 8.34 -2.69 -8.64
CA PHE A 144 8.93 -2.75 -7.30
C PHE A 144 10.05 -1.74 -7.07
N VAL A 145 10.64 -1.16 -8.10
CA VAL A 145 11.53 0.02 -7.97
C VAL A 145 10.80 1.17 -7.25
N GLY A 146 9.47 1.29 -7.41
CA GLY A 146 8.66 2.25 -6.68
C GLY A 146 8.83 2.19 -5.16
N ILE A 147 9.13 1.02 -4.58
CA ILE A 147 9.40 0.86 -3.14
C ILE A 147 10.63 1.67 -2.72
N SER A 148 11.73 1.50 -3.45
CA SER A 148 12.99 2.21 -3.19
C SER A 148 12.86 3.70 -3.48
N LEU A 149 12.16 4.07 -4.57
CA LEU A 149 11.87 5.45 -4.89
C LEU A 149 11.05 6.13 -3.78
N GLY A 150 10.08 5.43 -3.19
CA GLY A 150 9.34 5.90 -2.03
C GLY A 150 10.26 6.25 -0.85
N GLY A 151 11.21 5.37 -0.55
CA GLY A 151 12.21 5.61 0.49
C GLY A 151 13.05 6.86 0.24
N VAL A 152 13.55 7.02 -0.99
CA VAL A 152 14.40 8.16 -1.34
C VAL A 152 13.61 9.48 -1.40
N LEU A 153 12.44 9.47 -2.04
CA LEU A 153 11.68 10.70 -2.32
C LEU A 153 10.81 11.15 -1.15
N LEU A 154 10.28 10.23 -0.35
CA LEU A 154 9.28 10.56 0.66
C LEU A 154 9.82 10.59 2.10
N SER A 155 11.00 10.02 2.39
CA SER A 155 11.51 9.99 3.78
C SER A 155 11.72 11.40 4.34
N ASN A 156 12.46 12.27 3.65
CA ASN A 156 12.73 13.61 4.11
C ASN A 156 11.47 14.48 4.19
N PRO A 157 10.60 14.55 3.15
CA PRO A 157 9.33 15.28 3.25
C PRO A 157 8.43 14.81 4.38
N LEU A 158 8.34 13.48 4.63
CA LEU A 158 7.53 12.95 5.72
C LEU A 158 8.11 13.31 7.08
N THR A 159 9.44 13.24 7.26
CA THR A 159 10.10 13.65 8.50
C THR A 159 9.82 15.11 8.78
N ALA A 160 10.03 16.00 7.80
CA ALA A 160 9.75 17.42 7.92
C ALA A 160 8.25 17.68 8.24
N ALA A 161 7.34 16.96 7.59
CA ALA A 161 5.91 17.09 7.86
C ALA A 161 5.54 16.67 9.29
N ILE A 162 6.18 15.60 9.81
CA ILE A 162 5.99 15.17 11.20
C ILE A 162 6.51 16.21 12.20
N GLU A 163 7.66 16.82 11.92
CA GLU A 163 8.25 17.87 12.76
C GLU A 163 7.40 19.15 12.77
N MET A 164 6.85 19.54 11.63
CA MET A 164 6.05 20.76 11.48
C MET A 164 4.60 20.62 11.95
N PHE A 165 3.94 19.50 11.61
CA PHE A 165 2.50 19.33 11.79
C PHE A 165 2.13 18.20 12.74
N GLY A 166 3.11 17.44 13.19
CA GLY A 166 2.91 16.23 14.00
C GLY A 166 2.51 15.00 13.20
N TRP A 167 2.74 13.82 13.76
CA TRP A 167 2.51 12.54 13.10
C TRP A 167 1.04 12.29 12.73
N ARG A 168 0.09 12.79 13.54
CA ARG A 168 -1.35 12.60 13.32
C ARG A 168 -1.83 13.31 12.06
N VAL A 169 -1.43 14.57 11.89
CA VAL A 169 -1.80 15.36 10.70
C VAL A 169 -1.12 14.76 9.47
N THR A 170 0.14 14.38 9.58
CA THR A 170 0.89 13.75 8.48
C THR A 170 0.24 12.45 8.02
N TYR A 171 -0.14 11.55 8.93
CA TYR A 171 -0.86 10.31 8.58
C TYR A 171 -2.21 10.59 7.94
N ARG A 172 -2.94 11.58 8.42
CA ARG A 172 -4.25 11.97 7.87
C ARG A 172 -4.12 12.47 6.44
N CYS A 173 -3.23 13.42 6.21
CA CYS A 173 -2.96 13.95 4.87
C CYS A 173 -2.50 12.85 3.92
N TYR A 174 -1.60 11.97 4.38
CA TYR A 174 -1.10 10.87 3.58
C TYR A 174 -2.19 9.87 3.19
N GLY A 175 -3.06 9.52 4.15
CA GLY A 175 -4.22 8.67 3.90
C GLY A 175 -5.20 9.27 2.91
N PHE A 176 -5.45 10.58 2.98
CA PHE A 176 -6.29 11.28 2.01
C PHE A 176 -5.66 11.30 0.61
N VAL A 177 -4.35 11.50 0.49
CA VAL A 177 -3.64 11.38 -0.79
C VAL A 177 -3.82 9.98 -1.39
N ALA A 178 -3.67 8.93 -0.57
CA ALA A 178 -3.89 7.56 -1.01
C ALA A 178 -5.33 7.33 -1.49
N MET A 179 -6.32 7.82 -0.74
CA MET A 179 -7.74 7.64 -1.06
C MET A 179 -8.18 8.47 -2.27
N LEU A 180 -7.80 9.74 -2.36
CA LEU A 180 -8.35 10.68 -3.34
C LEU A 180 -7.56 10.70 -4.65
N LEU A 181 -6.26 10.44 -4.61
CA LEU A 181 -5.41 10.42 -5.80
C LEU A 181 -5.17 8.99 -6.30
N VAL A 182 -4.69 8.10 -5.45
CA VAL A 182 -4.25 6.77 -5.88
C VAL A 182 -5.43 5.84 -6.16
N SER A 183 -6.48 5.90 -5.32
CA SER A 183 -7.63 4.99 -5.46
C SER A 183 -8.43 5.21 -6.77
N PRO A 184 -8.80 6.44 -7.20
CA PRO A 184 -9.53 6.64 -8.45
C PRO A 184 -8.72 6.24 -9.69
N LEU A 185 -7.39 6.41 -9.63
CA LEU A 185 -6.49 6.00 -10.72
C LEU A 185 -6.55 4.50 -10.99
N ALA A 186 -6.86 3.67 -9.97
CA ALA A 186 -7.11 2.23 -10.17
C ALA A 186 -8.26 1.99 -11.14
N LEU A 187 -9.32 2.79 -11.07
CA LEU A 187 -10.49 2.66 -11.95
C LEU A 187 -10.21 3.15 -13.38
N ILE A 188 -9.25 4.05 -13.54
CA ILE A 188 -8.89 4.63 -14.85
C ILE A 188 -7.85 3.77 -15.55
N PHE A 189 -6.76 3.43 -14.86
CA PHE A 189 -5.57 2.80 -15.43
C PHE A 189 -5.60 1.27 -15.38
N VAL A 190 -6.39 0.66 -14.50
CA VAL A 190 -6.49 -0.80 -14.44
C VAL A 190 -7.71 -1.27 -15.23
N ARG A 191 -7.47 -2.18 -16.17
CA ARG A 191 -8.51 -2.87 -16.93
C ARG A 191 -8.45 -4.36 -16.61
N ASP A 192 -9.60 -4.94 -16.32
CA ASP A 192 -9.73 -6.40 -16.24
C ASP A 192 -9.54 -6.99 -17.64
N TYR A 193 -8.76 -8.04 -17.72
CA TYR A 193 -8.47 -8.78 -18.95
C TYR A 193 -8.98 -10.22 -18.84
#